data_1c0e957f90bcc4e6ec70fe65002dbd06
#
_entry.id   1c0e957f90bcc4e6ec70fe65002dbd06
#
_cell.length_a   1.000
_cell.length_b   1.000
_cell.length_c   1.000
_cell.angle_alpha   90.00
_cell.angle_beta   90.00
_cell.angle_gamma   90.00
#
_symmetry.space_group_name_H-M   'P 1'
#
loop_
_entity.id
_entity.type
_entity.pdbx_description
1 polymer ?
#
loop_
_entity_poly.entity_id
_entity_poly.type
_entity_poly.pdbx_seq_one_letter_code
_entity_poly.pdbx_strand_id
1 'polypeptide(L)'
;MRPTSRYPLSVNTVSTFLAVGAIALGFIVLSIAGLWMVARVSSGASRALQRLSESVQGYGLWLAWVMAVVATLGSLYYSEVAGFTPCEYCWYQRIAMYPLAMILGIAAFRRDRAIRIYAIPLAAAGGVISAYHYMIQHFPSLAQGTCDLFAPCSAAYVWKFDFVSIPFMALVAFASIITALALDGPSALARPSSIDEVSDSEEDS
;
A
#
# COMPACT_ATOMS: atom_id res chain seq x y z
N MET A 1 14.07 18.60 -17.68
CA MET A 1 14.17 19.87 -16.92
C MET A 1 13.90 19.56 -15.45
N ARG A 2 14.87 19.77 -14.57
CA ARG A 2 14.70 19.56 -13.12
C ARG A 2 13.96 20.76 -12.53
N PRO A 3 12.81 20.61 -11.90
CA PRO A 3 12.16 21.71 -11.20
C PRO A 3 12.82 21.90 -9.83
N THR A 4 13.95 22.59 -9.79
CA THR A 4 14.56 23.00 -8.53
C THR A 4 13.90 24.29 -8.04
N SER A 5 13.36 24.26 -6.82
CA SER A 5 13.14 25.40 -5.91
C SER A 5 12.04 26.44 -6.19
N ARG A 6 10.89 26.08 -6.77
CA ARG A 6 9.78 27.05 -6.95
C ARG A 6 8.66 26.95 -5.92
N TYR A 7 8.72 25.98 -5.01
CA TYR A 7 7.64 25.78 -4.03
C TYR A 7 7.98 26.43 -2.69
N PRO A 8 6.96 26.96 -1.96
CA PRO A 8 7.17 27.50 -0.63
C PRO A 8 7.82 26.44 0.27
N LEU A 9 8.65 26.89 1.22
CA LEU A 9 9.41 26.03 2.13
C LEU A 9 8.54 24.94 2.79
N SER A 10 7.26 25.24 3.08
CA SER A 10 6.29 24.30 3.63
C SER A 10 6.04 23.09 2.73
N VAL A 11 5.84 23.30 1.41
CA VAL A 11 5.58 22.20 0.45
C VAL A 11 6.81 21.31 0.31
N ASN A 12 8.00 21.92 0.26
CA ASN A 12 9.25 21.17 0.18
C ASN A 12 9.48 20.30 1.42
N THR A 13 9.21 20.84 2.60
CA THR A 13 9.34 20.12 3.87
C THR A 13 8.37 18.96 3.96
N VAL A 14 7.07 19.18 3.72
CA VAL A 14 6.05 18.11 3.74
C VAL A 14 6.38 17.02 2.73
N SER A 15 6.77 17.38 1.50
CA SER A 15 7.16 16.41 0.48
C SER A 15 8.38 15.58 0.90
N THR A 16 9.33 16.17 1.62
CA THR A 16 10.51 15.45 2.12
C THR A 16 10.12 14.46 3.23
N PHE A 17 9.27 14.88 4.19
CA PHE A 17 8.78 13.97 5.23
C PHE A 17 8.00 12.80 4.65
N LEU A 18 7.08 13.06 3.70
CA LEU A 18 6.32 12.00 3.04
C LEU A 18 7.23 11.06 2.23
N ALA A 19 8.24 11.61 1.54
CA ALA A 19 9.18 10.81 0.76
C ALA A 19 10.05 9.91 1.67
N VAL A 20 10.58 10.44 2.77
CA VAL A 20 11.36 9.64 3.74
C VAL A 20 10.49 8.56 4.36
N GLY A 21 9.26 8.89 4.76
CA GLY A 21 8.29 7.92 5.27
C GLY A 21 7.99 6.82 4.25
N ALA A 22 7.78 7.18 2.98
CA ALA A 22 7.54 6.21 1.90
C ALA A 22 8.75 5.30 1.66
N ILE A 23 9.98 5.83 1.72
CA ILE A 23 11.19 5.00 1.61
C ILE A 23 11.27 4.00 2.76
N ALA A 24 11.11 4.45 4.00
CA ALA A 24 11.16 3.61 5.19
C ALA A 24 10.10 2.49 5.13
N LEU A 25 8.85 2.85 4.79
CA LEU A 25 7.76 1.87 4.60
C LEU A 25 8.03 0.93 3.44
N GLY A 26 8.56 1.42 2.33
CA GLY A 26 8.94 0.60 1.18
C GLY A 26 9.96 -0.48 1.56
N PHE A 27 10.98 -0.13 2.33
CA PHE A 27 11.95 -1.10 2.86
C PHE A 27 11.28 -2.14 3.76
N ILE A 28 10.36 -1.76 4.64
CA ILE A 28 9.63 -2.68 5.51
C ILE A 28 8.80 -3.65 4.65
N VAL A 29 8.04 -3.14 3.69
CA VAL A 29 7.20 -3.96 2.78
C VAL A 29 8.05 -4.93 1.98
N LEU A 30 9.16 -4.48 1.40
CA LEU A 30 10.08 -5.34 0.65
C LEU A 30 10.73 -6.41 1.54
N SER A 31 11.10 -6.07 2.78
CA SER A 31 11.65 -7.03 3.74
C SER A 31 10.64 -8.11 4.11
N ILE A 32 9.37 -7.74 4.34
CA ILE A 32 8.29 -8.68 4.63
C ILE A 32 7.99 -9.56 3.41
N ALA A 33 7.95 -8.98 2.21
CA ALA A 33 7.75 -9.72 0.97
C ALA A 33 8.90 -10.70 0.71
N GLY A 34 10.15 -10.30 0.93
CA GLY A 34 11.33 -11.17 0.87
C GLY A 34 11.25 -12.31 1.89
N LEU A 35 10.90 -11.99 3.14
CA LEU A 35 10.71 -12.99 4.18
C LEU A 35 9.61 -14.00 3.80
N TRP A 36 8.52 -13.52 3.21
CA TRP A 36 7.42 -14.38 2.76
C TRP A 36 7.84 -15.32 1.61
N MET A 37 8.66 -14.84 0.67
CA MET A 37 9.23 -15.68 -0.39
C MET A 37 10.17 -16.76 0.18
N VAL A 38 11.06 -16.40 1.10
CA VAL A 38 11.99 -17.34 1.76
C VAL A 38 11.24 -18.33 2.65
N ALA A 39 10.14 -17.92 3.28
CA ALA A 39 9.29 -18.78 4.11
C ALA A 39 8.66 -19.96 3.35
N ARG A 40 8.59 -19.88 2.02
CA ARG A 40 8.11 -21.00 1.18
C ARG A 40 9.10 -22.16 1.08
N VAL A 41 10.39 -21.91 1.33
CA VAL A 41 11.49 -22.90 1.22
C VAL A 41 12.19 -23.16 2.55
N SER A 42 12.05 -22.28 3.55
CA SER A 42 12.76 -22.34 4.83
C SER A 42 11.82 -22.34 6.02
N SER A 43 11.91 -23.36 6.87
CA SER A 43 11.15 -23.46 8.11
C SER A 43 11.52 -22.40 9.16
N GLY A 44 12.75 -21.88 9.10
CA GLY A 44 13.19 -20.77 9.94
C GLY A 44 12.47 -19.46 9.59
N ALA A 45 12.37 -19.14 8.30
CA ALA A 45 11.69 -17.97 7.80
C ALA A 45 10.16 -18.05 8.03
N SER A 46 9.55 -19.22 7.90
CA SER A 46 8.13 -19.40 8.20
C SER A 46 7.81 -19.15 9.66
N ARG A 47 8.66 -19.61 10.61
CA ARG A 47 8.52 -19.29 12.03
C ARG A 47 8.69 -17.80 12.33
N ALA A 48 9.64 -17.11 11.66
CA ALA A 48 9.82 -15.68 11.82
C ALA A 48 8.59 -14.90 11.32
N LEU A 49 8.04 -15.29 10.16
CA LEU A 49 6.82 -14.69 9.62
C LEU A 49 5.59 -14.92 10.51
N GLN A 50 5.46 -16.11 11.11
CA GLN A 50 4.39 -16.40 12.06
C GLN A 50 4.48 -15.51 13.31
N ARG A 51 5.66 -15.37 13.92
CA ARG A 51 5.87 -14.46 15.05
C ARG A 51 5.53 -13.01 14.71
N LEU A 52 5.91 -12.56 13.51
CA LEU A 52 5.58 -11.21 13.03
C LEU A 52 4.05 -11.05 12.88
N SER A 53 3.38 -12.03 12.26
CA SER A 53 1.93 -12.03 12.11
C SER A 53 1.23 -12.02 13.49
N GLU A 54 1.68 -12.82 14.44
CA GLU A 54 1.14 -12.84 15.82
C GLU A 54 1.32 -11.48 16.52
N SER A 55 2.47 -10.82 16.32
CA SER A 55 2.74 -9.50 16.91
C SER A 55 1.87 -8.38 16.33
N VAL A 56 1.46 -8.49 15.05
CA VAL A 56 0.62 -7.51 14.34
C VAL A 56 -0.86 -7.85 14.46
N GLN A 57 -1.19 -9.07 14.90
CA GLN A 57 -2.56 -9.55 14.97
C GLN A 57 -3.44 -8.66 15.88
N GLY A 58 -4.53 -8.16 15.32
CA GLY A 58 -5.43 -7.20 15.98
C GLY A 58 -5.11 -5.73 15.69
N TYR A 59 -3.92 -5.41 15.22
CA TYR A 59 -3.52 -4.05 14.84
C TYR A 59 -3.49 -3.81 13.32
N GLY A 60 -3.53 -4.86 12.51
CA GLY A 60 -3.38 -4.76 11.07
C GLY A 60 -4.43 -3.88 10.39
N LEU A 61 -5.69 -3.95 10.83
CA LEU A 61 -6.76 -3.06 10.35
C LEU A 61 -6.46 -1.58 10.69
N TRP A 62 -5.98 -1.30 11.90
CA TRP A 62 -5.63 0.05 12.34
C TRP A 62 -4.44 0.60 11.55
N LEU A 63 -3.41 -0.23 11.33
CA LEU A 63 -2.26 0.15 10.51
C LEU A 63 -2.67 0.45 9.07
N ALA A 64 -3.47 -0.43 8.46
CA ALA A 64 -3.99 -0.23 7.12
C ALA A 64 -4.83 1.06 7.01
N TRP A 65 -5.68 1.33 8.00
CA TRP A 65 -6.48 2.54 8.07
C TRP A 65 -5.62 3.80 8.18
N VAL A 66 -4.66 3.82 9.10
CA VAL A 66 -3.75 4.97 9.27
C VAL A 66 -2.98 5.24 7.98
N MET A 67 -2.50 4.19 7.27
CA MET A 67 -1.84 4.35 5.98
C MET A 67 -2.77 4.98 4.94
N ALA A 68 -4.01 4.50 4.84
CA ALA A 68 -5.00 5.04 3.91
C ALA A 68 -5.36 6.50 4.22
N VAL A 69 -5.50 6.86 5.49
CA VAL A 69 -5.78 8.24 5.94
C VAL A 69 -4.58 9.15 5.62
N VAL A 70 -3.36 8.76 5.96
CA VAL A 70 -2.16 9.55 5.67
C VAL A 70 -1.98 9.76 4.17
N ALA A 71 -2.19 8.73 3.35
CA ALA A 71 -2.13 8.83 1.91
C ALA A 71 -3.22 9.76 1.34
N THR A 72 -4.44 9.67 1.86
CA THR A 72 -5.57 10.54 1.49
C THR A 72 -5.27 12.00 1.84
N LEU A 73 -4.84 12.27 3.07
CA LEU A 73 -4.51 13.63 3.52
C LEU A 73 -3.32 14.20 2.74
N GLY A 74 -2.29 13.39 2.46
CA GLY A 74 -1.17 13.78 1.61
C GLY A 74 -1.60 14.14 0.19
N SER A 75 -2.52 13.34 -0.37
CA SER A 75 -3.08 13.60 -1.70
C SER A 75 -3.89 14.90 -1.74
N LEU A 76 -4.72 15.15 -0.73
CA LEU A 76 -5.48 16.40 -0.58
C LEU A 76 -4.55 17.60 -0.36
N TYR A 77 -3.52 17.45 0.47
CA TYR A 77 -2.55 18.51 0.67
C TYR A 77 -1.90 18.96 -0.66
N TYR A 78 -1.52 18.02 -1.52
CA TYR A 78 -0.92 18.36 -2.81
C TYR A 78 -1.89 19.07 -3.75
N SER A 79 -3.18 18.75 -3.76
CA SER A 79 -4.14 19.45 -4.63
C SER A 79 -4.65 20.75 -4.04
N GLU A 80 -5.02 20.78 -2.75
CA GLU A 80 -5.72 21.92 -2.16
C GLU A 80 -4.75 22.98 -1.59
N VAL A 81 -3.61 22.53 -1.06
CA VAL A 81 -2.64 23.45 -0.42
C VAL A 81 -1.47 23.77 -1.36
N ALA A 82 -0.89 22.76 -2.00
CA ALA A 82 0.21 22.95 -2.95
C ALA A 82 -0.26 23.39 -4.34
N GLY A 83 -1.57 23.29 -4.65
CA GLY A 83 -2.15 23.72 -5.91
C GLY A 83 -1.74 22.87 -7.11
N PHE A 84 -1.36 21.60 -6.91
CA PHE A 84 -1.02 20.70 -7.99
C PHE A 84 -2.28 20.17 -8.67
N THR A 85 -2.41 20.38 -9.96
CA THR A 85 -3.54 19.83 -10.73
C THR A 85 -3.40 18.32 -10.87
N PRO A 86 -4.35 17.52 -10.34
CA PRO A 86 -4.28 16.08 -10.45
C PRO A 86 -4.48 15.64 -11.90
N CYS A 87 -3.59 14.80 -12.40
CA CYS A 87 -3.74 14.14 -13.68
C CYS A 87 -4.79 13.01 -13.63
N GLU A 88 -5.12 12.42 -14.77
CA GLU A 88 -6.11 11.34 -14.86
C GLU A 88 -5.76 10.14 -13.98
N TYR A 89 -4.51 9.66 -14.01
CA TYR A 89 -4.07 8.54 -13.15
C TYR A 89 -4.06 8.90 -11.66
N CYS A 90 -3.84 10.17 -11.32
CA CYS A 90 -3.99 10.64 -9.95
C CYS A 90 -5.44 10.50 -9.45
N TRP A 91 -6.42 10.73 -10.33
CA TRP A 91 -7.84 10.53 -10.01
C TRP A 91 -8.17 9.06 -9.82
N TYR A 92 -7.68 8.16 -10.67
CA TYR A 92 -7.89 6.71 -10.48
C TYR A 92 -7.30 6.20 -9.15
N GLN A 93 -6.11 6.69 -8.76
CA GLN A 93 -5.52 6.37 -7.46
C GLN A 93 -6.39 6.87 -6.30
N ARG A 94 -6.98 8.08 -6.41
CA ARG A 94 -7.90 8.64 -5.41
C ARG A 94 -9.19 7.83 -5.30
N ILE A 95 -9.77 7.42 -6.44
CA ILE A 95 -10.96 6.56 -6.49
C ILE A 95 -10.73 5.25 -5.72
N ALA A 96 -9.53 4.70 -5.73
CA ALA A 96 -9.20 3.53 -4.93
C ALA A 96 -8.90 3.88 -3.46
N MET A 97 -8.11 4.93 -3.19
CA MET A 97 -7.61 5.23 -1.85
C MET A 97 -8.65 5.84 -0.91
N TYR A 98 -9.52 6.75 -1.41
CA TYR A 98 -10.47 7.46 -0.55
C TYR A 98 -11.55 6.54 0.04
N PRO A 99 -12.16 5.64 -0.74
CA PRO A 99 -13.03 4.63 -0.17
C PRO A 99 -12.31 3.70 0.82
N LEU A 100 -11.04 3.33 0.54
CA LEU A 100 -10.25 2.53 1.48
C LEU A 100 -10.10 3.23 2.84
N ALA A 101 -9.84 4.53 2.87
CA ALA A 101 -9.73 5.28 4.13
C ALA A 101 -11.05 5.23 4.94
N MET A 102 -12.20 5.26 4.27
CA MET A 102 -13.51 5.18 4.93
C MET A 102 -13.82 3.76 5.41
N ILE A 103 -13.74 2.77 4.51
CA ILE A 103 -14.16 1.40 4.82
C ILE A 103 -13.23 0.72 5.83
N LEU A 104 -11.92 0.97 5.73
CA LEU A 104 -10.96 0.45 6.71
C LEU A 104 -11.14 1.09 8.08
N GLY A 105 -11.51 2.38 8.15
CA GLY A 105 -11.87 3.03 9.40
C GLY A 105 -13.06 2.35 10.08
N ILE A 106 -14.15 2.20 9.35
CA ILE A 106 -15.36 1.52 9.87
C ILE A 106 -15.02 0.09 10.33
N ALA A 107 -14.25 -0.65 9.52
CA ALA A 107 -13.84 -2.01 9.84
C ALA A 107 -12.93 -2.08 11.08
N ALA A 108 -11.99 -1.14 11.25
CA ALA A 108 -11.09 -1.08 12.38
C ALA A 108 -11.86 -0.84 13.70
N PHE A 109 -12.81 0.10 13.70
CA PHE A 109 -13.67 0.36 14.87
C PHE A 109 -14.60 -0.83 15.19
N ARG A 110 -15.11 -1.52 14.16
CA ARG A 110 -15.98 -2.70 14.33
C ARG A 110 -15.20 -4.01 14.52
N ARG A 111 -13.89 -3.99 14.38
CA ARG A 111 -12.99 -5.17 14.37
C ARG A 111 -13.40 -6.21 13.32
N ASP A 112 -13.95 -5.73 12.19
CA ASP A 112 -14.43 -6.58 11.11
C ASP A 112 -13.28 -6.93 10.15
N ARG A 113 -12.73 -8.12 10.33
CA ARG A 113 -11.63 -8.62 9.48
C ARG A 113 -12.11 -9.13 8.11
N ALA A 114 -13.41 -9.34 7.90
CA ALA A 114 -13.95 -9.82 6.63
C ALA A 114 -13.78 -8.78 5.51
N ILE A 115 -13.66 -7.48 5.87
CA ILE A 115 -13.43 -6.38 4.93
C ILE A 115 -12.21 -6.62 4.00
N ARG A 116 -11.26 -7.46 4.40
CA ARG A 116 -10.04 -7.75 3.61
C ARG A 116 -10.34 -8.28 2.21
N ILE A 117 -11.43 -9.04 2.07
CA ILE A 117 -11.85 -9.61 0.78
C ILE A 117 -12.12 -8.51 -0.25
N TYR A 118 -12.58 -7.35 0.19
CA TYR A 118 -12.87 -6.19 -0.66
C TYR A 118 -11.69 -5.18 -0.67
N ALA A 119 -11.07 -4.96 0.48
CA ALA A 119 -10.02 -3.96 0.62
C ALA A 119 -8.73 -4.35 -0.11
N ILE A 120 -8.33 -5.63 -0.08
CA ILE A 120 -7.11 -6.08 -0.75
C ILE A 120 -7.20 -5.95 -2.28
N PRO A 121 -8.25 -6.43 -2.98
CA PRO A 121 -8.39 -6.23 -4.41
C PRO A 121 -8.43 -4.75 -4.81
N LEU A 122 -9.14 -3.91 -4.05
CA LEU A 122 -9.21 -2.47 -4.30
C LEU A 122 -7.84 -1.80 -4.14
N ALA A 123 -7.10 -2.15 -3.07
CA ALA A 123 -5.73 -1.67 -2.87
C ALA A 123 -4.77 -2.20 -3.96
N ALA A 124 -4.94 -3.44 -4.41
CA ALA A 124 -4.15 -4.01 -5.50
C ALA A 124 -4.40 -3.27 -6.82
N ALA A 125 -5.65 -2.97 -7.15
CA ALA A 125 -5.99 -2.18 -8.34
C ALA A 125 -5.34 -0.78 -8.27
N GLY A 126 -5.45 -0.07 -7.14
CA GLY A 126 -4.79 1.21 -6.91
C GLY A 126 -3.26 1.12 -7.02
N GLY A 127 -2.67 0.03 -6.50
CA GLY A 127 -1.24 -0.25 -6.60
C GLY A 127 -0.78 -0.46 -8.04
N VAL A 128 -1.52 -1.23 -8.85
CA VAL A 128 -1.22 -1.45 -10.27
C VAL A 128 -1.29 -0.13 -11.04
N ILE A 129 -2.32 0.68 -10.80
CA ILE A 129 -2.44 2.01 -11.42
C ILE A 129 -1.26 2.90 -11.01
N SER A 130 -0.85 2.86 -9.74
CA SER A 130 0.30 3.63 -9.23
C SER A 130 1.61 3.19 -9.87
N ALA A 131 1.83 1.88 -10.01
CA ALA A 131 3.02 1.34 -10.68
C ALA A 131 3.06 1.77 -12.15
N TYR A 132 1.95 1.65 -12.87
CA TYR A 132 1.87 2.09 -14.27
C TYR A 132 2.10 3.60 -14.42
N HIS A 133 1.49 4.41 -13.55
CA HIS A 133 1.70 5.86 -13.54
C HIS A 133 3.17 6.22 -13.25
N TYR A 134 3.82 5.50 -12.33
CA TYR A 134 5.24 5.67 -12.06
C TYR A 134 6.11 5.32 -13.28
N MET A 135 5.76 4.26 -14.01
CA MET A 135 6.43 3.91 -15.27
C MET A 135 6.29 4.99 -16.34
N ILE A 136 5.11 5.60 -16.48
CA ILE A 136 4.87 6.70 -17.42
C ILE A 136 5.79 7.91 -17.11
N GLN A 137 6.05 8.20 -15.83
CA GLN A 137 6.96 9.28 -15.45
C GLN A 137 8.41 9.02 -15.87
N HIS A 138 8.82 7.76 -15.95
CA HIS A 138 10.16 7.37 -16.40
C HIS A 138 10.24 7.16 -17.92
N PHE A 139 9.16 6.66 -18.50
CA PHE A 139 9.04 6.34 -19.92
C PHE A 139 7.83 7.05 -20.53
N PRO A 140 7.94 8.35 -20.86
CA PRO A 140 6.81 9.15 -21.38
C PRO A 140 6.18 8.59 -22.67
N SER A 141 6.93 7.77 -23.42
CA SER A 141 6.42 7.09 -24.61
C SER A 141 5.29 6.08 -24.33
N LEU A 142 5.14 5.64 -23.08
CA LEU A 142 4.05 4.76 -22.65
C LEU A 142 2.72 5.52 -22.45
N ALA A 143 2.77 6.85 -22.35
CA ALA A 143 1.59 7.70 -22.17
C ALA A 143 0.86 7.92 -23.51
N GLN A 144 0.35 6.86 -24.15
CA GLN A 144 -0.35 6.99 -25.42
C GLN A 144 -1.77 7.54 -25.21
N GLY A 145 -1.97 8.82 -25.55
CA GLY A 145 -3.28 9.38 -25.89
C GLY A 145 -4.29 9.67 -24.77
N THR A 146 -4.00 9.34 -23.50
CA THR A 146 -4.97 9.42 -22.41
C THR A 146 -4.76 10.61 -21.45
N CYS A 147 -3.67 11.38 -21.61
CA CYS A 147 -3.34 12.43 -20.64
C CYS A 147 -3.59 13.81 -21.24
N ASP A 148 -4.29 14.67 -20.49
CA ASP A 148 -4.58 16.04 -20.86
C ASP A 148 -3.29 16.87 -21.04
N LEU A 149 -3.30 17.78 -22.01
CA LEU A 149 -2.20 18.72 -22.26
C LEU A 149 -1.96 19.67 -21.08
N PHE A 150 -3.00 19.96 -20.29
CA PHE A 150 -2.91 20.86 -19.12
C PHE A 150 -2.43 20.15 -17.84
N ALA A 151 -2.60 18.84 -17.75
CA ALA A 151 -2.14 18.02 -16.62
C ALA A 151 -1.48 16.73 -17.13
N PRO A 152 -0.31 16.81 -17.77
CA PRO A 152 0.32 15.64 -18.37
C PRO A 152 0.75 14.64 -17.30
N CYS A 153 0.38 13.37 -17.49
CA CYS A 153 0.68 12.28 -16.53
C CYS A 153 2.18 12.00 -16.39
N SER A 154 2.99 12.42 -17.37
CA SER A 154 4.45 12.34 -17.29
C SER A 154 5.08 13.46 -16.45
N ALA A 155 4.30 14.51 -16.08
CA ALA A 155 4.81 15.59 -15.26
C ALA A 155 4.96 15.13 -13.79
N ALA A 156 6.19 15.16 -13.30
CA ALA A 156 6.47 14.90 -11.89
C ALA A 156 6.53 16.23 -11.11
N TYR A 157 5.42 16.58 -10.42
CA TYR A 157 5.35 17.76 -9.54
C TYR A 157 6.31 17.65 -8.34
N VAL A 158 6.46 16.44 -7.80
CA VAL A 158 7.41 16.13 -6.74
C VAL A 158 8.39 15.10 -7.25
N TRP A 159 9.68 15.40 -7.12
CA TRP A 159 10.77 14.51 -7.46
C TRP A 159 11.84 14.61 -6.39
N LYS A 160 11.88 13.65 -5.46
CA LYS A 160 12.80 13.63 -4.34
C LYS A 160 13.75 12.43 -4.45
N PHE A 161 14.98 12.65 -4.03
CA PHE A 161 16.02 11.60 -4.03
C PHE A 161 16.21 10.93 -5.39
N ASP A 162 15.93 11.64 -6.50
CA ASP A 162 16.01 11.21 -7.90
C ASP A 162 15.08 10.06 -8.32
N PHE A 163 14.24 9.53 -7.41
CA PHE A 163 13.29 8.44 -7.73
C PHE A 163 11.93 8.54 -7.03
N VAL A 164 11.80 9.29 -5.94
CA VAL A 164 10.54 9.37 -5.19
C VAL A 164 9.63 10.41 -5.79
N SER A 165 8.53 9.96 -6.34
CA SER A 165 7.44 10.80 -6.89
C SER A 165 6.11 10.52 -6.19
N ILE A 166 5.07 11.30 -6.48
CA ILE A 166 3.73 11.09 -5.90
C ILE A 166 3.19 9.69 -6.22
N PRO A 167 3.24 9.17 -7.47
CA PRO A 167 2.84 7.79 -7.76
C PRO A 167 3.65 6.72 -7.01
N PHE A 168 4.96 6.95 -6.80
CA PHE A 168 5.78 6.05 -5.99
C PHE A 168 5.28 5.99 -4.54
N MET A 169 5.00 7.15 -3.92
CA MET A 169 4.47 7.21 -2.56
C MET A 169 3.09 6.53 -2.46
N ALA A 170 2.23 6.70 -3.47
CA ALA A 170 0.94 6.02 -3.55
C ALA A 170 1.10 4.50 -3.68
N LEU A 171 2.04 4.03 -4.52
CA LEU A 171 2.34 2.60 -4.67
C LEU A 171 2.76 1.97 -3.33
N VAL A 172 3.67 2.62 -2.61
CA VAL A 172 4.13 2.17 -1.29
C VAL A 172 2.98 2.15 -0.29
N ALA A 173 2.10 3.16 -0.30
CA ALA A 173 0.93 3.20 0.58
C ALA A 173 -0.03 2.03 0.31
N PHE A 174 -0.37 1.74 -0.95
CA PHE A 174 -1.19 0.58 -1.32
C PHE A 174 -0.53 -0.74 -0.90
N ALA A 175 0.76 -0.91 -1.18
CA ALA A 175 1.52 -2.10 -0.79
C ALA A 175 1.54 -2.29 0.74
N SER A 176 1.68 -1.20 1.50
CA SER A 176 1.65 -1.23 2.97
C SER A 176 0.28 -1.63 3.51
N ILE A 177 -0.81 -1.13 2.91
CA ILE A 177 -2.19 -1.52 3.25
C ILE A 177 -2.37 -3.03 3.02
N ILE A 178 -1.99 -3.55 1.85
CA ILE A 178 -2.09 -4.97 1.53
C ILE A 178 -1.28 -5.81 2.53
N THR A 179 -0.04 -5.41 2.81
CA THR A 179 0.85 -6.12 3.74
C THR A 179 0.27 -6.16 5.15
N ALA A 180 -0.24 -5.02 5.67
CA ALA A 180 -0.85 -4.95 6.99
C ALA A 180 -2.10 -5.85 7.10
N LEU A 181 -2.96 -5.84 6.08
CA LEU A 181 -4.15 -6.68 6.03
C LEU A 181 -3.81 -8.16 5.87
N ALA A 182 -2.76 -8.50 5.13
CA ALA A 182 -2.31 -9.88 4.94
C ALA A 182 -1.73 -10.48 6.24
N LEU A 183 -0.95 -9.68 6.99
CA LEU A 183 -0.38 -10.12 8.26
C LEU A 183 -1.43 -10.27 9.37
N ASP A 184 -2.51 -9.50 9.37
CA ASP A 184 -3.61 -9.61 10.34
C ASP A 184 -4.57 -10.76 10.02
N GLY A 185 -4.32 -11.52 8.94
CA GLY A 185 -5.13 -12.65 8.52
C GLY A 185 -4.90 -13.91 9.35
N PRO A 186 -5.84 -14.88 9.31
CA PRO A 186 -5.54 -16.24 9.75
C PRO A 186 -4.33 -16.73 8.96
N SER A 187 -3.33 -17.25 9.67
CA SER A 187 -2.09 -17.71 9.05
C SER A 187 -2.41 -18.66 7.91
N ALA A 188 -2.11 -18.27 6.66
CA ALA A 188 -2.27 -19.12 5.49
C ALA A 188 -1.39 -20.40 5.56
N LEU A 189 -0.62 -20.54 6.63
CA LEU A 189 0.24 -21.68 6.98
C LEU A 189 -0.34 -22.55 8.11
N ALA A 190 -1.49 -22.19 8.69
CA ALA A 190 -2.20 -23.07 9.59
C ALA A 190 -2.86 -24.18 8.74
N ARG A 191 -2.14 -25.29 8.55
CA ARG A 191 -2.73 -26.55 8.08
C ARG A 191 -3.89 -26.88 9.02
N PRO A 192 -5.09 -27.20 8.52
CA PRO A 192 -6.13 -27.74 9.39
C PRO A 192 -5.62 -29.09 9.95
N SER A 193 -5.36 -29.11 11.24
CA SER A 193 -5.02 -30.35 11.98
C SER A 193 -6.27 -31.18 12.29
N SER A 194 -7.17 -31.34 11.32
CA SER A 194 -8.47 -32.00 11.53
C SER A 194 -8.66 -33.28 10.74
N ILE A 195 -7.59 -34.05 10.48
CA ILE A 195 -7.72 -35.41 9.90
C ILE A 195 -7.30 -36.50 10.87
N ASP A 196 -6.63 -36.18 11.97
CA ASP A 196 -6.08 -37.20 12.88
C ASP A 196 -7.01 -37.56 14.06
N GLU A 197 -8.16 -36.90 14.23
CA GLU A 197 -9.07 -37.17 15.38
C GLU A 197 -10.27 -38.08 15.05
N VAL A 198 -10.42 -38.51 13.80
CA VAL A 198 -11.58 -39.38 13.42
C VAL A 198 -11.23 -40.85 13.40
N SER A 199 -9.93 -41.23 13.48
CA SER A 199 -9.56 -42.67 13.41
C SER A 199 -9.56 -43.43 14.74
N ASP A 200 -9.59 -42.72 15.88
CA ASP A 200 -9.51 -43.40 17.20
C ASP A 200 -10.85 -43.67 17.86
N SER A 201 -11.99 -43.32 17.25
CA SER A 201 -13.32 -43.54 17.83
C SER A 201 -14.10 -44.75 17.26
N GLU A 202 -13.54 -45.48 16.29
CA GLU A 202 -14.19 -46.63 15.67
C GLU A 202 -13.65 -48.02 16.14
N GLU A 203 -12.66 -48.06 17.03
CA GLU A 203 -12.05 -49.36 17.45
C GLU A 203 -12.51 -49.83 18.83
N ASP A 204 -13.46 -49.14 19.48
CA ASP A 204 -14.01 -49.53 20.81
C ASP A 204 -15.54 -49.70 20.80
N SER A 205 -16.06 -50.46 19.81
CA SER A 205 -17.48 -50.93 19.85
C SER A 205 -17.60 -52.36 19.44
#